data_be86ce2efa1dd3d4c43673b042ee3143
#
_entry.id   be86ce2efa1dd3d4c43673b042ee3143
#
_cell.length_a   1.000
_cell.length_b   1.000
_cell.length_c   1.000
_cell.angle_alpha   90.00
_cell.angle_beta   90.00
_cell.angle_gamma   90.00
#
_symmetry.space_group_name_H-M   'P 1'
#
loop_
_entity.id
_entity.type
_entity.pdbx_description
1 polymer ?
#
loop_
_entity_poly.entity_id
_entity_poly.type
_entity_poly.pdbx_seq_one_letter_code
_entity_poly.pdbx_strand_id
1 'polypeptide(L)'
;MASTLTPSEEAQLAQTVEMFEVITQSQPQDYQSLEILKEAYSKLGRENDVVGTSKRIAQAYVQMGQLSSAILEYETVLQRHPNDRDVQEALKEIESKANNFPIEAPPEAAPARKSGDTITITKPVATGKTPQAEAEDGRRTMHKLFVDAKVISQGDFDLCWPNGNSAPGTVIEPFISVLADKGILPVEKSLKLLSDKSRFAFIPLQLYDIDVELARAFPSATCQRWCVLPFDRMSKSVLVATANPFNQQAARELASASGQRLLWYLVPPMELVKYIRKAFR
;
A
#
# COMPACT_ATOMS: atom_id res chain seq x y z
N MET A 1 12.47 3.00 -30.45
CA MET A 1 13.70 3.34 -31.20
C MET A 1 14.85 3.06 -30.25
N ALA A 2 15.69 2.08 -30.54
CA ALA A 2 16.88 1.80 -29.75
C ALA A 2 17.85 2.98 -29.95
N SER A 3 18.13 3.72 -28.88
CA SER A 3 19.18 4.72 -28.86
C SER A 3 20.51 3.99 -29.06
N THR A 4 21.17 4.22 -30.16
CA THR A 4 22.53 3.69 -30.40
C THR A 4 23.47 4.39 -29.43
N LEU A 5 23.91 3.64 -28.42
CA LEU A 5 24.93 4.10 -27.47
C LEU A 5 26.21 4.43 -28.23
N THR A 6 26.89 5.50 -27.86
CA THR A 6 28.24 5.77 -28.37
C THR A 6 29.24 4.80 -27.69
N PRO A 7 30.36 4.46 -28.38
CA PRO A 7 31.37 3.56 -27.78
C PRO A 7 31.89 4.02 -26.40
N SER A 8 31.88 5.33 -26.15
CA SER A 8 32.29 5.91 -24.87
C SER A 8 31.25 5.67 -23.78
N GLU A 9 29.96 5.79 -24.11
CA GLU A 9 28.84 5.51 -23.16
C GLU A 9 28.78 4.03 -22.80
N GLU A 10 28.99 3.16 -23.79
CA GLU A 10 29.04 1.72 -23.59
C GLU A 10 30.18 1.32 -22.65
N ALA A 11 31.38 1.90 -22.83
CA ALA A 11 32.52 1.68 -21.93
C ALA A 11 32.25 2.16 -20.50
N GLN A 12 31.61 3.34 -20.32
CA GLN A 12 31.24 3.87 -19.02
C GLN A 12 30.18 2.99 -18.34
N LEU A 13 29.18 2.52 -19.05
CA LEU A 13 28.18 1.59 -18.53
C LEU A 13 28.80 0.25 -18.14
N ALA A 14 29.72 -0.29 -18.93
CA ALA A 14 30.43 -1.52 -18.60
C ALA A 14 31.26 -1.38 -17.29
N GLN A 15 31.95 -0.25 -17.11
CA GLN A 15 32.65 0.04 -15.86
C GLN A 15 31.70 0.19 -14.67
N THR A 16 30.55 0.82 -14.89
CA THR A 16 29.49 0.90 -13.86
C THR A 16 29.00 -0.48 -13.46
N VAL A 17 28.75 -1.36 -14.42
CA VAL A 17 28.36 -2.75 -14.16
C VAL A 17 29.39 -3.44 -13.30
N GLU A 18 30.66 -3.42 -13.68
CA GLU A 18 31.74 -4.09 -12.95
C GLU A 18 31.84 -3.62 -11.50
N MET A 19 31.75 -2.30 -11.27
CA MET A 19 31.77 -1.71 -9.93
C MET A 19 30.59 -2.15 -9.09
N PHE A 20 29.38 -2.08 -9.62
CA PHE A 20 28.17 -2.41 -8.87
C PHE A 20 27.96 -3.92 -8.69
N GLU A 21 28.49 -4.76 -9.59
CA GLU A 21 28.55 -6.23 -9.36
C GLU A 21 29.35 -6.55 -8.09
N VAL A 22 30.50 -5.94 -7.89
CA VAL A 22 31.34 -6.14 -6.68
C VAL A 22 30.60 -5.66 -5.44
N ILE A 23 29.95 -4.50 -5.49
CA ILE A 23 29.17 -3.97 -4.37
C ILE A 23 28.03 -4.91 -4.01
N THR A 24 27.24 -5.34 -5.00
CA THR A 24 26.07 -6.19 -4.77
C THR A 24 26.43 -7.65 -4.42
N GLN A 25 27.66 -8.09 -4.65
CA GLN A 25 28.17 -9.35 -4.11
C GLN A 25 28.50 -9.23 -2.62
N SER A 26 29.05 -8.07 -2.20
CA SER A 26 29.37 -7.82 -0.80
C SER A 26 28.14 -7.49 0.04
N GLN A 27 27.16 -6.83 -0.56
CA GLN A 27 25.92 -6.38 0.08
C GLN A 27 24.71 -6.82 -0.75
N PRO A 28 24.26 -8.07 -0.65
CA PRO A 28 23.17 -8.62 -1.46
C PRO A 28 21.80 -7.96 -1.21
N GLN A 29 21.65 -7.27 -0.09
CA GLN A 29 20.40 -6.60 0.31
C GLN A 29 20.36 -5.12 -0.08
N ASP A 30 21.43 -4.58 -0.67
CA ASP A 30 21.45 -3.21 -1.15
C ASP A 30 20.69 -3.09 -2.47
N TYR A 31 19.37 -2.91 -2.34
CA TYR A 31 18.49 -2.78 -3.50
C TYR A 31 18.81 -1.55 -4.35
N GLN A 32 19.37 -0.48 -3.77
CA GLN A 32 19.72 0.73 -4.52
C GLN A 32 20.88 0.46 -5.50
N SER A 33 21.91 -0.25 -5.05
CA SER A 33 22.98 -0.68 -5.94
C SER A 33 22.50 -1.67 -7.00
N LEU A 34 21.57 -2.55 -6.64
CA LEU A 34 20.94 -3.47 -7.59
C LEU A 34 20.07 -2.73 -8.63
N GLU A 35 19.37 -1.67 -8.27
CA GLU A 35 18.61 -0.84 -9.22
C GLU A 35 19.51 -0.14 -10.24
N ILE A 36 20.65 0.40 -9.79
CA ILE A 36 21.64 1.02 -10.69
C ILE A 36 22.20 -0.05 -11.65
N LEU A 37 22.49 -1.24 -11.14
CA LEU A 37 22.98 -2.35 -11.95
C LEU A 37 21.96 -2.80 -12.99
N LYS A 38 20.67 -2.89 -12.61
CA LYS A 38 19.56 -3.21 -13.51
C LYS A 38 19.41 -2.18 -14.62
N GLU A 39 19.53 -0.88 -14.29
CA GLU A 39 19.46 0.19 -15.28
C GLU A 39 20.64 0.13 -16.26
N ALA A 40 21.86 -0.11 -15.76
CA ALA A 40 23.04 -0.25 -16.61
C ALA A 40 22.91 -1.44 -17.58
N TYR A 41 22.46 -2.60 -17.12
CA TYR A 41 22.17 -3.75 -17.98
C TYR A 41 21.08 -3.46 -19.01
N SER A 42 20.02 -2.75 -18.61
CA SER A 42 18.93 -2.38 -19.52
C SER A 42 19.44 -1.49 -20.65
N LYS A 43 20.30 -0.50 -20.35
CA LYS A 43 20.93 0.37 -21.37
C LYS A 43 21.88 -0.39 -22.28
N LEU A 44 22.57 -1.40 -21.77
CA LEU A 44 23.45 -2.28 -22.54
C LEU A 44 22.69 -3.36 -23.34
N GLY A 45 21.36 -3.44 -23.22
CA GLY A 45 20.55 -4.47 -23.89
C GLY A 45 20.74 -5.88 -23.36
N ARG A 46 21.31 -6.04 -22.15
CA ARG A 46 21.58 -7.34 -21.51
C ARG A 46 20.37 -7.86 -20.77
N GLU A 47 19.32 -8.25 -21.50
CA GLU A 47 18.00 -8.63 -20.97
C GLU A 47 18.05 -9.74 -19.90
N ASN A 48 18.89 -10.77 -20.07
CA ASN A 48 19.03 -11.86 -19.09
C ASN A 48 19.55 -11.35 -17.74
N ASP A 49 20.48 -10.40 -17.77
CA ASP A 49 21.06 -9.81 -16.57
C ASP A 49 20.06 -8.84 -15.88
N VAL A 50 19.24 -8.14 -16.67
CA VAL A 50 18.12 -7.35 -16.17
C VAL A 50 17.17 -8.23 -15.37
N VAL A 51 16.77 -9.38 -15.92
CA VAL A 51 15.87 -10.32 -15.26
C VAL A 51 16.51 -10.90 -14.02
N GLY A 52 17.77 -11.33 -14.07
CA GLY A 52 18.51 -11.84 -12.93
C GLY A 52 18.62 -10.79 -11.80
N THR A 53 18.89 -9.53 -12.16
CA THR A 53 18.98 -8.44 -11.19
C THR A 53 17.62 -8.08 -10.60
N SER A 54 16.54 -8.07 -11.39
CA SER A 54 15.18 -7.88 -10.88
C SER A 54 14.76 -8.96 -9.88
N LYS A 55 15.14 -10.23 -10.11
CA LYS A 55 14.92 -11.29 -9.11
C LYS A 55 15.66 -11.02 -7.80
N ARG A 56 16.91 -10.53 -7.87
CA ARG A 56 17.70 -10.17 -6.68
C ARG A 56 17.10 -8.98 -5.94
N ILE A 57 16.61 -7.95 -6.65
CA ILE A 57 15.89 -6.82 -6.06
C ILE A 57 14.64 -7.31 -5.32
N ALA A 58 13.84 -8.15 -5.96
CA ALA A 58 12.66 -8.73 -5.33
C ALA A 58 13.00 -9.54 -4.08
N GLN A 59 14.07 -10.34 -4.09
CA GLN A 59 14.54 -11.07 -2.92
C GLN A 59 15.00 -10.13 -1.80
N ALA A 60 15.70 -9.04 -2.12
CA ALA A 60 16.09 -8.02 -1.14
C ALA A 60 14.84 -7.38 -0.50
N TYR A 61 13.82 -7.06 -1.28
CA TYR A 61 12.54 -6.56 -0.76
C TYR A 61 11.83 -7.58 0.14
N VAL A 62 11.85 -8.88 -0.20
CA VAL A 62 11.30 -9.94 0.67
C VAL A 62 12.02 -9.99 2.00
N GLN A 63 13.35 -9.91 2.00
CA GLN A 63 14.17 -9.95 3.22
C GLN A 63 13.94 -8.71 4.10
N MET A 64 13.72 -7.55 3.50
CA MET A 64 13.32 -6.32 4.20
C MET A 64 11.86 -6.31 4.65
N GLY A 65 11.08 -7.33 4.29
CA GLY A 65 9.65 -7.41 4.59
C GLY A 65 8.77 -6.50 3.74
N GLN A 66 9.32 -5.94 2.66
CA GLN A 66 8.60 -5.10 1.69
C GLN A 66 7.93 -5.97 0.63
N LEU A 67 6.96 -6.79 1.06
CA LEU A 67 6.35 -7.81 0.21
C LEU A 67 5.65 -7.22 -1.02
N SER A 68 5.04 -6.04 -0.91
CA SER A 68 4.39 -5.37 -2.04
C SER A 68 5.40 -5.00 -3.13
N SER A 69 6.54 -4.43 -2.75
CA SER A 69 7.62 -4.09 -3.70
C SER A 69 8.21 -5.33 -4.35
N ALA A 70 8.39 -6.41 -3.57
CA ALA A 70 8.86 -7.68 -4.08
C ALA A 70 7.90 -8.28 -5.13
N ILE A 71 6.59 -8.21 -4.88
CA ILE A 71 5.57 -8.67 -5.83
C ILE A 71 5.67 -7.90 -7.14
N LEU A 72 5.79 -6.56 -7.09
CA LEU A 72 5.91 -5.73 -8.29
C LEU A 72 7.12 -6.09 -9.15
N GLU A 73 8.30 -6.30 -8.51
CA GLU A 73 9.49 -6.71 -9.24
C GLU A 73 9.34 -8.11 -9.84
N TYR A 74 8.75 -9.07 -9.12
CA TYR A 74 8.47 -10.39 -9.65
C TYR A 74 7.44 -10.36 -10.79
N GLU A 75 6.40 -9.55 -10.71
CA GLU A 75 5.43 -9.37 -11.80
C GLU A 75 6.10 -8.76 -13.04
N THR A 76 7.01 -7.81 -12.87
CA THR A 76 7.80 -7.25 -13.97
C THR A 76 8.65 -8.32 -14.67
N VAL A 77 9.20 -9.26 -13.92
CA VAL A 77 9.92 -10.41 -14.50
C VAL A 77 8.96 -11.31 -15.27
N LEU A 78 7.78 -11.61 -14.73
CA LEU A 78 6.78 -12.47 -15.40
C LEU A 78 6.18 -11.85 -16.65
N GLN A 79 6.12 -10.51 -16.73
CA GLN A 79 5.70 -9.83 -17.98
C GLN A 79 6.67 -10.13 -19.14
N ARG A 80 7.96 -10.27 -18.86
CA ARG A 80 8.99 -10.59 -19.85
C ARG A 80 9.20 -12.10 -20.02
N HIS A 81 9.10 -12.84 -18.93
CA HIS A 81 9.29 -14.30 -18.85
C HIS A 81 8.12 -14.97 -18.12
N PRO A 82 6.96 -15.17 -18.78
CA PRO A 82 5.74 -15.69 -18.15
C PRO A 82 5.87 -17.08 -17.52
N ASN A 83 6.81 -17.88 -18.00
CA ASN A 83 7.02 -19.27 -17.57
C ASN A 83 8.16 -19.43 -16.57
N ASP A 84 8.63 -18.36 -15.93
CA ASP A 84 9.69 -18.43 -14.92
C ASP A 84 9.16 -19.07 -13.64
N ARG A 85 9.52 -20.35 -13.42
CA ARG A 85 9.02 -21.15 -12.30
C ARG A 85 9.48 -20.61 -10.94
N ASP A 86 10.73 -20.16 -10.86
CA ASP A 86 11.29 -19.65 -9.60
C ASP A 86 10.52 -18.44 -9.11
N VAL A 87 10.16 -17.55 -10.04
CA VAL A 87 9.38 -16.34 -9.75
C VAL A 87 7.94 -16.68 -9.39
N GLN A 88 7.32 -17.66 -10.09
CA GLN A 88 5.97 -18.11 -9.76
C GLN A 88 5.90 -18.75 -8.38
N GLU A 89 6.93 -19.54 -7.99
CA GLU A 89 7.01 -20.14 -6.67
C GLU A 89 7.25 -19.09 -5.58
N ALA A 90 8.14 -18.13 -5.83
CA ALA A 90 8.40 -17.03 -4.91
C ALA A 90 7.13 -16.18 -4.66
N LEU A 91 6.35 -15.90 -5.69
CA LEU A 91 5.07 -15.19 -5.55
C LEU A 91 4.06 -15.98 -4.72
N LYS A 92 3.93 -17.30 -4.95
CA LYS A 92 3.06 -18.15 -4.13
C LYS A 92 3.50 -18.20 -2.67
N GLU A 93 4.80 -18.22 -2.41
CA GLU A 93 5.33 -18.17 -1.05
C GLU A 93 5.02 -16.84 -0.36
N ILE A 94 5.16 -15.72 -1.07
CA ILE A 94 4.80 -14.40 -0.57
C ILE A 94 3.29 -14.31 -0.31
N GLU A 95 2.47 -14.83 -1.21
CA GLU A 95 1.02 -14.88 -1.05
C GLU A 95 0.61 -15.74 0.16
N SER A 96 1.27 -16.87 0.37
CA SER A 96 1.02 -17.72 1.55
C SER A 96 1.42 -17.02 2.85
N LYS A 97 2.53 -16.28 2.84
CA LYS A 97 2.96 -15.46 3.99
C LYS A 97 2.03 -14.27 4.23
N ALA A 98 1.51 -13.66 3.17
CA ALA A 98 0.54 -12.56 3.27
C ALA A 98 -0.84 -13.06 3.76
N ASN A 99 -1.23 -14.29 3.40
CA ASN A 99 -2.47 -14.92 3.86
C ASN A 99 -2.38 -15.47 5.29
N ASN A 100 -1.19 -15.62 5.86
CA ASN A 100 -0.99 -16.00 7.26
C ASN A 100 -1.18 -14.83 8.26
N PHE A 101 -1.50 -13.63 7.80
CA PHE A 101 -2.17 -12.65 8.65
C PHE A 101 -3.63 -13.08 8.73
N PRO A 102 -4.22 -13.32 9.92
CA PRO A 102 -5.59 -13.79 10.03
C PRO A 102 -6.55 -12.73 9.49
N ILE A 103 -6.87 -12.85 8.21
CA ILE A 103 -8.15 -12.38 7.71
C ILE A 103 -9.10 -13.48 8.14
N GLU A 104 -9.78 -13.25 9.24
CA GLU A 104 -10.90 -14.07 9.65
C GLU A 104 -11.87 -14.15 8.46
N ALA A 105 -11.89 -15.29 7.80
CA ALA A 105 -12.81 -15.55 6.70
C ALA A 105 -14.25 -15.42 7.24
N PRO A 106 -15.19 -14.86 6.48
CA PRO A 106 -16.58 -14.85 6.86
C PRO A 106 -17.03 -16.32 7.04
N PRO A 107 -17.81 -16.66 8.07
CA PRO A 107 -18.27 -18.04 8.26
C PRO A 107 -19.11 -18.45 7.06
N GLU A 108 -18.66 -19.51 6.39
CA GLU A 108 -19.42 -20.20 5.36
C GLU A 108 -20.81 -20.55 5.90
N ALA A 109 -21.82 -20.20 5.12
CA ALA A 109 -23.20 -20.54 5.37
C ALA A 109 -23.37 -22.06 5.43
N ALA A 110 -23.57 -22.61 6.60
CA ALA A 110 -24.04 -23.97 6.78
C ALA A 110 -25.56 -24.06 6.49
N PRO A 111 -26.05 -25.18 5.93
CA PRO A 111 -27.38 -25.28 5.36
C PRO A 111 -28.50 -25.36 6.43
N ALA A 112 -29.62 -24.77 6.05
CA ALA A 112 -30.86 -24.72 6.81
C ALA A 112 -31.29 -26.07 7.42
N ARG A 113 -31.55 -26.08 8.72
CA ARG A 113 -32.49 -27.04 9.32
C ARG A 113 -33.66 -26.28 9.95
N LYS A 114 -34.85 -26.68 9.48
CA LYS A 114 -36.16 -26.28 9.95
C LYS A 114 -36.47 -26.85 11.34
N SER A 115 -37.18 -26.08 12.16
CA SER A 115 -38.25 -26.37 13.13
C SER A 115 -38.11 -25.37 14.27
N GLY A 116 -38.99 -24.44 14.50
CA GLY A 116 -40.35 -24.55 15.01
C GLY A 116 -40.30 -24.50 16.52
N ASP A 117 -40.51 -23.33 17.14
CA ASP A 117 -41.60 -23.13 18.09
C ASP A 117 -41.56 -21.69 18.68
N THR A 118 -42.75 -21.30 18.98
CA THR A 118 -43.33 -20.00 19.29
C THR A 118 -43.17 -19.62 20.77
N ILE A 119 -43.35 -18.29 21.06
CA ILE A 119 -43.79 -17.64 22.33
C ILE A 119 -42.61 -17.21 23.25
N THR A 120 -42.44 -15.96 23.71
CA THR A 120 -43.40 -15.00 24.28
C THR A 120 -42.75 -13.62 24.43
N ILE A 121 -43.59 -12.61 24.28
CA ILE A 121 -43.35 -11.19 24.50
C ILE A 121 -43.05 -10.89 25.96
N THR A 122 -41.99 -10.09 26.26
CA THR A 122 -42.02 -9.08 27.33
C THR A 122 -41.05 -7.94 27.01
N LYS A 123 -41.59 -6.74 26.87
CA LYS A 123 -40.95 -5.44 27.02
C LYS A 123 -41.11 -5.03 28.50
N PRO A 124 -40.46 -4.03 29.08
CA PRO A 124 -39.53 -3.04 28.53
C PRO A 124 -38.35 -2.66 29.46
N VAL A 125 -37.62 -1.64 29.02
CA VAL A 125 -36.95 -0.57 29.80
C VAL A 125 -35.42 -0.57 29.82
N ALA A 126 -34.94 0.47 29.18
CA ALA A 126 -33.90 1.43 29.52
C ALA A 126 -32.44 1.12 29.24
N THR A 127 -31.92 1.99 28.34
CA THR A 127 -30.56 2.58 28.38
C THR A 127 -29.38 1.61 28.54
N GLY A 128 -29.01 1.01 27.46
CA GLY A 128 -27.68 0.45 27.27
C GLY A 128 -27.17 0.92 25.91
N LYS A 129 -26.10 1.71 25.89
CA LYS A 129 -25.36 2.08 24.71
C LYS A 129 -25.20 0.84 23.83
N THR A 130 -25.80 0.88 22.64
CA THR A 130 -25.50 -0.06 21.57
C THR A 130 -23.98 -0.08 21.42
N PRO A 131 -23.29 -1.24 21.45
CA PRO A 131 -21.91 -1.27 20.98
C PRO A 131 -21.99 -0.90 19.50
N GLN A 132 -21.65 0.36 19.18
CA GLN A 132 -21.27 0.71 17.83
C GLN A 132 -20.17 -0.29 17.49
N ALA A 133 -20.40 -1.09 16.45
CA ALA A 133 -19.33 -1.84 15.81
C ALA A 133 -18.20 -0.83 15.60
N GLU A 134 -17.15 -0.92 16.41
CA GLU A 134 -16.05 0.04 16.38
C GLU A 134 -15.52 -0.01 14.95
N ALA A 135 -15.67 1.09 14.24
CA ALA A 135 -15.22 1.20 12.88
C ALA A 135 -13.74 0.85 12.84
N GLU A 136 -13.37 -0.17 12.07
CA GLU A 136 -11.97 -0.60 11.91
C GLU A 136 -11.23 0.40 10.98
N ASP A 137 -11.31 1.67 11.36
CA ASP A 137 -10.72 2.82 10.66
C ASP A 137 -9.21 2.98 10.90
N GLY A 138 -8.62 2.05 11.68
CA GLY A 138 -7.22 2.07 12.05
C GLY A 138 -6.90 2.90 13.30
N ARG A 139 -7.89 3.53 13.95
CA ARG A 139 -7.69 4.40 15.12
C ARG A 139 -6.91 3.71 16.23
N ARG A 140 -7.26 2.48 16.57
CA ARG A 140 -6.59 1.71 17.63
C ARG A 140 -5.11 1.46 17.34
N THR A 141 -4.81 1.10 16.10
CA THR A 141 -3.42 0.83 15.69
C THR A 141 -2.61 2.13 15.64
N MET A 142 -3.19 3.19 15.10
CA MET A 142 -2.57 4.52 15.10
C MET A 142 -2.34 5.03 16.53
N HIS A 143 -3.30 4.84 17.44
CA HIS A 143 -3.14 5.19 18.85
C HIS A 143 -1.94 4.47 19.47
N LYS A 144 -1.81 3.16 19.28
CA LYS A 144 -0.66 2.39 19.76
C LYS A 144 0.67 2.91 19.20
N LEU A 145 0.69 3.29 17.94
CA LEU A 145 1.92 3.75 17.30
C LEU A 145 2.36 5.15 17.73
N PHE A 146 1.41 6.03 17.99
CA PHE A 146 1.71 7.44 18.29
C PHE A 146 1.67 7.74 19.78
N VAL A 147 0.71 7.20 20.52
CA VAL A 147 0.52 7.48 21.95
C VAL A 147 1.29 6.50 22.82
N ASP A 148 1.12 5.19 22.64
CA ASP A 148 1.79 4.18 23.45
C ASP A 148 3.32 4.21 23.24
N ALA A 149 3.77 4.56 22.04
CA ALA A 149 5.18 4.82 21.75
C ALA A 149 5.67 6.20 22.26
N LYS A 150 4.82 6.98 22.95
CA LYS A 150 5.13 8.29 23.52
C LYS A 150 5.64 9.32 22.48
N VAL A 151 5.18 9.23 21.25
CA VAL A 151 5.51 10.17 20.18
C VAL A 151 4.68 11.45 20.32
N ILE A 152 3.39 11.30 20.69
CA ILE A 152 2.46 12.39 20.99
C ILE A 152 1.64 12.07 22.25
N SER A 153 0.97 13.07 22.80
CA SER A 153 0.06 12.87 23.94
C SER A 153 -1.30 12.30 23.48
N GLN A 154 -2.02 11.67 24.40
CA GLN A 154 -3.38 11.18 24.13
C GLN A 154 -4.33 12.33 23.75
N GLY A 155 -4.21 13.47 24.43
CA GLY A 155 -5.03 14.65 24.14
C GLY A 155 -4.81 15.17 22.73
N ASP A 156 -3.57 15.22 22.27
CA ASP A 156 -3.22 15.62 20.90
C ASP A 156 -3.75 14.63 19.87
N PHE A 157 -3.68 13.34 20.18
CA PHE A 157 -4.23 12.29 19.32
C PHE A 157 -5.74 12.46 19.13
N ASP A 158 -6.50 12.58 20.23
CA ASP A 158 -7.95 12.73 20.19
C ASP A 158 -8.39 14.03 19.51
N LEU A 159 -7.62 15.11 19.69
CA LEU A 159 -7.87 16.42 19.07
C LEU A 159 -7.61 16.40 17.56
N CYS A 160 -6.67 15.56 17.08
CA CYS A 160 -6.26 15.51 15.67
C CYS A 160 -6.95 14.38 14.90
N TRP A 161 -7.57 13.42 15.59
CA TRP A 161 -8.23 12.32 14.92
C TRP A 161 -9.44 12.80 14.12
N PRO A 162 -9.53 12.48 12.81
CA PRO A 162 -10.63 12.95 11.98
C PRO A 162 -11.97 12.40 12.47
N ASN A 163 -12.91 13.29 12.75
CA ASN A 163 -14.29 12.91 13.05
C ASN A 163 -14.97 12.53 11.73
N GLY A 164 -15.43 11.27 11.59
CA GLY A 164 -16.04 10.74 10.36
C GLY A 164 -17.32 11.41 9.86
N ASN A 165 -17.74 12.52 10.46
CA ASN A 165 -18.96 13.30 10.15
C ASN A 165 -18.66 14.46 9.20
N SER A 166 -17.98 14.23 8.09
CA SER A 166 -17.80 15.27 7.07
C SER A 166 -19.01 15.38 6.15
N ALA A 167 -19.31 16.60 5.69
CA ALA A 167 -20.35 16.82 4.71
C ALA A 167 -20.06 16.02 3.42
N PRO A 168 -21.09 15.51 2.73
CA PRO A 168 -20.91 14.83 1.46
C PRO A 168 -20.12 15.69 0.47
N GLY A 169 -19.09 15.10 -0.17
CA GLY A 169 -18.23 15.80 -1.11
C GLY A 169 -17.00 16.50 -0.50
N THR A 170 -16.82 16.43 0.81
CA THR A 170 -15.64 16.99 1.46
C THR A 170 -14.59 15.90 1.68
N VAL A 171 -13.37 16.15 1.23
CA VAL A 171 -12.23 15.26 1.51
C VAL A 171 -11.81 15.42 2.96
N ILE A 172 -11.83 14.34 3.71
CA ILE A 172 -11.35 14.32 5.10
C ILE A 172 -9.82 14.46 5.09
N GLU A 173 -9.32 15.38 5.89
CA GLU A 173 -7.88 15.55 6.04
C GLU A 173 -7.28 14.39 6.84
N PRO A 174 -6.18 13.76 6.37
CA PRO A 174 -5.54 12.67 7.08
C PRO A 174 -5.01 13.12 8.45
N PHE A 175 -5.08 12.22 9.43
CA PHE A 175 -4.58 12.44 10.79
C PHE A 175 -3.17 13.04 10.84
N ILE A 176 -2.24 12.51 10.05
CA ILE A 176 -0.85 12.98 10.01
C ILE A 176 -0.70 14.39 9.41
N SER A 177 -1.65 14.83 8.57
CA SER A 177 -1.69 16.22 8.09
C SER A 177 -2.07 17.16 9.22
N VAL A 178 -3.14 16.83 9.94
CA VAL A 178 -3.63 17.63 11.08
C VAL A 178 -2.59 17.75 12.19
N LEU A 179 -1.81 16.68 12.44
CA LEU A 179 -0.68 16.71 13.39
C LEU A 179 0.38 17.73 12.98
N ALA A 180 0.70 17.77 11.69
CA ALA A 180 1.71 18.68 11.16
C ALA A 180 1.23 20.12 11.14
N ASP A 181 -0.03 20.36 10.75
CA ASP A 181 -0.66 21.69 10.73
C ASP A 181 -0.72 22.32 12.12
N LYS A 182 -0.89 21.52 13.15
CA LYS A 182 -0.83 21.95 14.55
C LYS A 182 0.59 22.03 15.13
N GLY A 183 1.61 21.71 14.34
CA GLY A 183 3.01 21.75 14.75
C GLY A 183 3.38 20.68 15.80
N ILE A 184 2.54 19.66 16.00
CA ILE A 184 2.77 18.59 17.01
C ILE A 184 3.85 17.62 16.50
N LEU A 185 3.71 17.16 15.26
CA LEU A 185 4.65 16.21 14.65
C LEU A 185 4.79 16.46 13.14
N PRO A 186 6.01 16.63 12.61
CA PRO A 186 6.26 16.80 11.18
C PRO A 186 5.77 15.59 10.37
N VAL A 187 5.29 15.85 9.13
CA VAL A 187 4.78 14.81 8.22
C VAL A 187 5.83 13.73 7.96
N GLU A 188 7.09 14.10 7.77
CA GLU A 188 8.19 13.18 7.45
C GLU A 188 8.41 12.16 8.58
N LYS A 189 8.34 12.61 9.84
CA LYS A 189 8.46 11.72 11.00
C LYS A 189 7.28 10.78 11.12
N SER A 190 6.07 11.28 10.85
CA SER A 190 4.85 10.48 10.83
C SER A 190 4.89 9.43 9.74
N LEU A 191 5.28 9.80 8.52
CA LEU A 191 5.41 8.88 7.38
C LEU A 191 6.46 7.81 7.62
N LYS A 192 7.63 8.18 8.19
CA LYS A 192 8.67 7.22 8.55
C LYS A 192 8.14 6.20 9.56
N LEU A 193 7.49 6.66 10.62
CA LEU A 193 6.90 5.78 11.63
C LEU A 193 5.86 4.82 11.04
N LEU A 194 4.99 5.34 10.15
CA LEU A 194 3.98 4.54 9.47
C LEU A 194 4.61 3.52 8.51
N SER A 195 5.59 3.92 7.71
CA SER A 195 6.30 3.03 6.79
C SER A 195 6.99 1.89 7.53
N ASP A 196 7.74 2.20 8.61
CA ASP A 196 8.45 1.21 9.41
C ASP A 196 7.52 0.17 10.05
N LYS A 197 6.30 0.56 10.39
CA LYS A 197 5.33 -0.30 11.11
C LYS A 197 4.32 -0.98 10.20
N SER A 198 3.87 -0.33 9.13
CA SER A 198 2.89 -0.90 8.21
C SER A 198 3.52 -1.80 7.16
N ARG A 199 4.81 -1.62 6.90
CA ARG A 199 5.54 -2.25 5.77
C ARG A 199 4.97 -1.90 4.40
N PHE A 200 4.18 -0.84 4.31
CA PHE A 200 3.74 -0.33 3.02
C PHE A 200 4.86 0.46 2.36
N ALA A 201 5.04 0.25 1.06
CA ALA A 201 5.97 1.04 0.28
C ALA A 201 5.50 2.51 0.23
N PHE A 202 6.44 3.42 0.38
CA PHE A 202 6.21 4.86 0.25
C PHE A 202 6.43 5.29 -1.19
N ILE A 203 5.49 6.06 -1.75
CA ILE A 203 5.65 6.65 -3.08
C ILE A 203 5.24 8.14 -3.09
N PRO A 204 5.97 9.00 -3.80
CA PRO A 204 5.54 10.36 -4.08
C PRO A 204 4.60 10.37 -5.29
N LEU A 205 3.31 10.71 -5.09
CA LEU A 205 2.30 10.69 -6.17
C LEU A 205 2.60 11.64 -7.32
N GLN A 206 3.39 12.69 -7.08
CA GLN A 206 3.77 13.66 -8.12
C GLN A 206 4.63 13.07 -9.24
N LEU A 207 5.27 11.92 -9.00
CA LEU A 207 6.06 11.21 -10.01
C LEU A 207 5.23 10.21 -10.84
N TYR A 208 3.96 10.05 -10.52
CA TYR A 208 3.05 9.12 -11.21
C TYR A 208 2.01 9.88 -12.02
N ASP A 209 1.71 9.36 -13.21
CA ASP A 209 0.56 9.81 -13.98
C ASP A 209 -0.69 9.13 -13.43
N ILE A 210 -1.58 9.93 -12.85
CA ILE A 210 -2.76 9.43 -12.14
C ILE A 210 -3.88 9.18 -13.11
N ASP A 211 -4.32 7.94 -13.23
CA ASP A 211 -5.50 7.54 -14.00
C ASP A 211 -6.78 8.05 -13.30
N VAL A 212 -7.25 9.22 -13.72
CA VAL A 212 -8.47 9.85 -13.18
C VAL A 212 -9.72 9.06 -13.51
N GLU A 213 -9.77 8.39 -14.67
CA GLU A 213 -10.91 7.56 -15.06
C GLU A 213 -11.01 6.32 -14.17
N LEU A 214 -9.87 5.71 -13.85
CA LEU A 214 -9.80 4.63 -12.88
C LEU A 214 -10.28 5.11 -11.49
N ALA A 215 -9.80 6.27 -11.03
CA ALA A 215 -10.22 6.82 -9.73
C ALA A 215 -11.74 7.01 -9.68
N ARG A 216 -12.36 7.53 -10.74
CA ARG A 216 -13.80 7.77 -10.85
C ARG A 216 -14.63 6.49 -10.96
N ALA A 217 -14.04 5.36 -11.30
CA ALA A 217 -14.71 4.06 -11.28
C ALA A 217 -15.00 3.57 -9.84
N PHE A 218 -14.36 4.18 -8.84
CA PHE A 218 -14.59 3.87 -7.43
C PHE A 218 -15.56 4.86 -6.78
N PRO A 219 -16.25 4.44 -5.68
CA PRO A 219 -17.19 5.32 -4.98
C PRO A 219 -16.48 6.57 -4.44
N SER A 220 -16.83 7.74 -4.97
CA SER A 220 -16.23 9.03 -4.57
C SER A 220 -16.40 9.30 -3.07
N ALA A 221 -17.57 8.96 -2.51
CA ALA A 221 -17.85 9.12 -1.08
C ALA A 221 -16.88 8.33 -0.20
N THR A 222 -16.54 7.09 -0.58
CA THR A 222 -15.55 6.26 0.12
C THR A 222 -14.15 6.84 0.00
N CYS A 223 -13.75 7.23 -1.22
CA CYS A 223 -12.44 7.82 -1.47
C CYS A 223 -12.22 9.12 -0.70
N GLN A 224 -13.23 10.00 -0.66
CA GLN A 224 -13.18 11.28 0.06
C GLN A 224 -13.24 11.08 1.58
N ARG A 225 -14.11 10.17 2.07
CA ARG A 225 -14.29 9.88 3.49
C ARG A 225 -13.03 9.28 4.12
N TRP A 226 -12.40 8.34 3.45
CA TRP A 226 -11.23 7.62 3.98
C TRP A 226 -9.89 8.21 3.52
N CYS A 227 -9.96 9.27 2.71
CA CYS A 227 -8.78 9.87 2.07
C CYS A 227 -7.89 8.81 1.43
N VAL A 228 -8.45 8.09 0.45
CA VAL A 228 -7.77 7.05 -0.33
C VAL A 228 -7.99 7.30 -1.82
N LEU A 229 -7.00 6.99 -2.65
CA LEU A 229 -7.04 7.25 -4.08
C LEU A 229 -6.57 6.02 -4.86
N PRO A 230 -7.45 5.31 -5.57
CA PRO A 230 -7.03 4.44 -6.66
C PRO A 230 -6.40 5.29 -7.75
N PHE A 231 -5.14 5.05 -8.12
CA PHE A 231 -4.41 5.97 -8.98
C PHE A 231 -3.82 5.34 -10.25
N ASP A 232 -3.61 4.03 -10.24
CA ASP A 232 -3.07 3.31 -11.39
C ASP A 232 -3.49 1.84 -11.36
N ARG A 233 -3.32 1.15 -12.49
CA ARG A 233 -3.65 -0.26 -12.64
C ARG A 233 -2.42 -1.02 -13.12
N MET A 234 -2.06 -2.06 -12.39
CA MET A 234 -0.97 -2.94 -12.77
C MET A 234 -1.50 -4.37 -12.92
N SER A 235 -1.50 -4.88 -14.14
CA SER A 235 -2.03 -6.20 -14.49
C SER A 235 -3.47 -6.41 -13.99
N LYS A 236 -3.69 -7.26 -12.99
CA LYS A 236 -5.00 -7.56 -12.38
C LYS A 236 -5.21 -6.83 -11.04
N SER A 237 -4.34 -5.90 -10.70
CA SER A 237 -4.36 -5.19 -9.41
C SER A 237 -4.54 -3.69 -9.62
N VAL A 238 -5.21 -3.05 -8.68
CA VAL A 238 -5.34 -1.59 -8.61
C VAL A 238 -4.42 -1.06 -7.53
N LEU A 239 -3.64 -0.05 -7.86
CA LEU A 239 -2.76 0.64 -6.92
C LEU A 239 -3.56 1.72 -6.19
N VAL A 240 -3.51 1.69 -4.87
CA VAL A 240 -4.27 2.59 -4.00
C VAL A 240 -3.34 3.36 -3.09
N ALA A 241 -3.42 4.68 -3.15
CA ALA A 241 -2.70 5.60 -2.29
C ALA A 241 -3.47 5.85 -0.99
N THR A 242 -2.76 5.86 0.15
CA THR A 242 -3.33 6.16 1.47
C THR A 242 -2.33 6.90 2.36
N ALA A 243 -2.84 7.64 3.33
CA ALA A 243 -2.08 8.20 4.44
C ALA A 243 -2.37 7.49 5.78
N ASN A 244 -3.29 6.49 5.77
CA ASN A 244 -3.61 5.64 6.91
C ASN A 244 -3.58 4.17 6.50
N PRO A 245 -2.43 3.48 6.65
CA PRO A 245 -2.25 2.10 6.20
C PRO A 245 -3.02 1.06 7.03
N PHE A 246 -3.61 1.46 8.14
CA PHE A 246 -4.32 0.55 9.05
C PHE A 246 -5.84 0.61 8.92
N ASN A 247 -6.36 1.36 7.95
CA ASN A 247 -7.80 1.50 7.72
C ASN A 247 -8.35 0.29 6.96
N GLN A 248 -8.79 -0.73 7.69
CA GLN A 248 -9.38 -1.93 7.11
C GLN A 248 -10.78 -1.69 6.55
N GLN A 249 -11.51 -0.70 7.08
CA GLN A 249 -12.82 -0.33 6.57
C GLN A 249 -12.72 0.19 5.13
N ALA A 250 -11.78 1.11 4.87
CA ALA A 250 -11.51 1.59 3.53
C ALA A 250 -11.12 0.45 2.57
N ALA A 251 -10.28 -0.48 3.04
CA ALA A 251 -9.85 -1.62 2.23
C ALA A 251 -11.04 -2.51 1.84
N ARG A 252 -11.95 -2.81 2.77
CA ARG A 252 -13.16 -3.62 2.52
C ARG A 252 -14.12 -2.92 1.56
N GLU A 253 -14.38 -1.63 1.77
CA GLU A 253 -15.29 -0.85 0.92
C GLU A 253 -14.78 -0.76 -0.53
N LEU A 254 -13.47 -0.50 -0.72
CA LEU A 254 -12.89 -0.44 -2.06
C LEU A 254 -12.79 -1.82 -2.72
N ALA A 255 -12.45 -2.87 -1.97
CA ALA A 255 -12.39 -4.23 -2.50
C ALA A 255 -13.77 -4.72 -2.97
N SER A 256 -14.83 -4.44 -2.20
CA SER A 256 -16.21 -4.79 -2.61
C SER A 256 -16.69 -4.02 -3.85
N ALA A 257 -16.18 -2.79 -4.06
CA ALA A 257 -16.54 -1.98 -5.22
C ALA A 257 -15.82 -2.43 -6.50
N SER A 258 -14.58 -2.93 -6.40
CA SER A 258 -13.77 -3.24 -7.58
C SER A 258 -13.75 -4.72 -7.96
N GLY A 259 -13.89 -5.63 -7.00
CA GLY A 259 -13.66 -7.06 -7.21
C GLY A 259 -12.22 -7.41 -7.64
N GLN A 260 -11.30 -6.45 -7.61
CA GLN A 260 -9.90 -6.58 -8.00
C GLN A 260 -8.99 -6.57 -6.77
N ARG A 261 -7.79 -7.11 -6.92
CA ARG A 261 -6.77 -7.03 -5.88
C ARG A 261 -6.31 -5.57 -5.71
N LEU A 262 -6.24 -5.10 -4.48
CA LEU A 262 -5.77 -3.75 -4.15
C LEU A 262 -4.35 -3.82 -3.61
N LEU A 263 -3.45 -3.02 -4.16
CA LEU A 263 -2.08 -2.82 -3.68
C LEU A 263 -1.97 -1.44 -3.05
N TRP A 264 -1.63 -1.40 -1.77
CA TRP A 264 -1.66 -0.19 -0.98
C TRP A 264 -0.29 0.46 -0.86
N TYR A 265 -0.26 1.77 -1.04
CA TYR A 265 0.95 2.58 -0.95
C TYR A 265 0.76 3.74 0.00
N LEU A 266 1.79 4.00 0.81
CA LEU A 266 1.83 5.17 1.68
C LEU A 266 2.30 6.38 0.88
N VAL A 267 1.59 7.50 1.02
CA VAL A 267 1.86 8.72 0.25
C VAL A 267 1.82 9.97 1.13
N PRO A 268 2.44 11.08 0.71
CA PRO A 268 2.34 12.35 1.41
C PRO A 268 0.87 12.81 1.48
N PRO A 269 0.35 13.20 2.66
CA PRO A 269 -1.07 13.51 2.84
C PRO A 269 -1.52 14.71 2.00
N MET A 270 -0.68 15.74 1.86
CA MET A 270 -1.00 16.94 1.07
C MET A 270 -1.18 16.62 -0.42
N GLU A 271 -0.32 15.75 -0.95
CA GLU A 271 -0.43 15.29 -2.34
C GLU A 271 -1.72 14.48 -2.52
N LEU A 272 -2.00 13.57 -1.60
CA LEU A 272 -3.19 12.72 -1.63
C LEU A 272 -4.47 13.56 -1.67
N VAL A 273 -4.63 14.51 -0.76
CA VAL A 273 -5.80 15.43 -0.71
C VAL A 273 -5.93 16.22 -2.01
N LYS A 274 -4.81 16.76 -2.54
CA LYS A 274 -4.79 17.49 -3.79
C LYS A 274 -5.31 16.66 -4.97
N TYR A 275 -4.84 15.42 -5.10
CA TYR A 275 -5.22 14.56 -6.21
C TYR A 275 -6.64 14.01 -6.06
N ILE A 276 -7.12 13.70 -4.84
CA ILE A 276 -8.51 13.33 -4.60
C ILE A 276 -9.44 14.48 -5.01
N ARG A 277 -9.14 15.71 -4.61
CA ARG A 277 -9.92 16.90 -5.03
C ARG A 277 -9.91 17.10 -6.53
N LYS A 278 -8.82 16.77 -7.22
CA LYS A 278 -8.72 16.86 -8.69
C LYS A 278 -9.52 15.75 -9.38
N ALA A 279 -9.49 14.53 -8.86
CA ALA A 279 -10.16 13.39 -9.46
C ALA A 279 -11.69 13.43 -9.35
N PHE A 280 -12.21 13.93 -8.21
CA PHE A 280 -13.63 13.93 -7.86
C PHE A 280 -14.27 15.33 -7.89
N ARG A 281 -13.75 16.21 -8.73
CA ARG A 281 -14.36 17.50 -9.05
C ARG A 281 -15.58 17.34 -9.94
#